data_c3a368feaa9d9d568df5c85991b22545
#
_entry.id   c3a368feaa9d9d568df5c85991b22545
#
_cell.length_a   1.000
_cell.length_b   1.000
_cell.length_c   1.000
_cell.angle_alpha   90.00
_cell.angle_beta   90.00
_cell.angle_gamma   90.00
#
_symmetry.space_group_name_H-M   'P 1'
#
loop_
_entity.id
_entity.type
_entity.pdbx_description
1 polymer ?
#
loop_
_entity_poly.entity_id
_entity_poly.type
_entity_poly.pdbx_seq_one_letter_code
_entity_poly.pdbx_strand_id
1 'polypeptide(L)'
;YVFHAAAYKHVSILEENIFEAVENNFYGTKNLVDIATERNIERFCFVSTDKAVNPKTIMGCSKRLAELYIQSVYNDLSEKKLTCPKFSIVRFGNVFNSSGSVIPLFNQQISMGGPVTVTSKDVERYFMSITEAVNLILQSTELSNDCSIFVLDMGSPIKIIDLARRLIRLSGLSEKNNENPEGDIEIKITDSIDHCFLYDNDGPKIVSTSPWTGNHEVSAATEEFSVVLD
;
A
#
# COMPACT_ATOMS: atom_id res chain seq x y z
N TYR A 1 3.26 -21.35 4.57
CA TYR A 1 3.19 -20.21 3.66
C TYR A 1 3.22 -18.91 4.47
N VAL A 2 3.89 -17.89 3.96
CA VAL A 2 3.91 -16.56 4.54
C VAL A 2 3.40 -15.55 3.51
N PHE A 3 2.42 -14.73 3.88
CA PHE A 3 1.95 -13.60 3.11
C PHE A 3 2.30 -12.33 3.85
N HIS A 4 3.30 -11.61 3.36
CA HIS A 4 3.80 -10.39 3.99
C HIS A 4 3.18 -9.16 3.33
N ALA A 5 2.12 -8.64 3.94
CA ALA A 5 1.43 -7.42 3.52
C ALA A 5 1.70 -6.21 4.43
N ALA A 6 2.41 -6.41 5.54
CA ALA A 6 2.68 -5.35 6.50
C ALA A 6 3.67 -4.32 5.94
N ALA A 7 3.25 -3.06 5.91
CA ALA A 7 4.08 -1.92 5.54
C ALA A 7 3.41 -0.61 5.88
N TYR A 8 4.18 0.43 6.16
CA TYR A 8 3.68 1.80 6.12
C TYR A 8 3.48 2.23 4.67
N LYS A 9 2.30 2.74 4.34
CA LYS A 9 1.90 3.03 2.94
C LYS A 9 1.63 4.51 2.65
N HIS A 10 1.48 5.37 3.68
CA HIS A 10 1.14 6.77 3.51
C HIS A 10 2.35 7.56 3.02
N VAL A 11 2.30 7.97 1.74
CA VAL A 11 3.42 8.61 1.06
C VAL A 11 3.85 9.90 1.77
N SER A 12 2.92 10.82 2.04
CA SER A 12 3.22 12.11 2.68
C SER A 12 3.88 11.94 4.05
N ILE A 13 3.35 11.04 4.88
CA ILE A 13 3.91 10.78 6.21
C ILE A 13 5.33 10.22 6.12
N LEU A 14 5.58 9.34 5.15
CA LEU A 14 6.90 8.71 5.01
C LEU A 14 7.95 9.63 4.40
N GLU A 15 7.57 10.64 3.62
CA GLU A 15 8.51 11.68 3.16
C GLU A 15 9.12 12.46 4.33
N GLU A 16 8.38 12.64 5.42
CA GLU A 16 8.85 13.28 6.64
C GLU A 16 9.48 12.30 7.64
N ASN A 17 9.24 10.99 7.48
CA ASN A 17 9.66 9.94 8.42
C ASN A 17 10.43 8.83 7.70
N ILE A 18 11.56 9.18 7.09
CA ILE A 18 12.37 8.27 6.26
C ILE A 18 12.86 7.06 7.05
N PHE A 19 13.32 7.28 8.29
CA PHE A 19 13.82 6.19 9.14
C PHE A 19 12.74 5.16 9.42
N GLU A 20 11.53 5.59 9.72
CA GLU A 20 10.38 4.71 9.96
C GLU A 20 10.03 3.88 8.71
N ALA A 21 10.12 4.51 7.51
CA ALA A 21 9.92 3.79 6.26
C ALA A 21 10.97 2.67 6.07
N VAL A 22 12.23 2.94 6.39
CA VAL A 22 13.32 1.98 6.25
C VAL A 22 13.18 0.88 7.31
N GLU A 23 12.99 1.25 8.59
CA GLU A 23 12.85 0.29 9.68
C GLU A 23 11.68 -0.67 9.45
N ASN A 24 10.50 -0.13 9.19
CA ASN A 24 9.31 -0.97 9.05
C ASN A 24 9.25 -1.70 7.71
N ASN A 25 9.40 -0.97 6.59
CA ASN A 25 9.16 -1.56 5.27
C ASN A 25 10.35 -2.38 4.77
N PHE A 26 11.58 -2.00 5.10
CA PHE A 26 12.75 -2.74 4.65
C PHE A 26 13.26 -3.70 5.73
N TYR A 27 13.65 -3.24 6.92
CA TYR A 27 14.19 -4.14 7.95
C TYR A 27 13.13 -5.11 8.46
N GLY A 28 11.86 -4.70 8.58
CA GLY A 28 10.75 -5.60 8.87
C GLY A 28 10.65 -6.74 7.84
N THR A 29 10.69 -6.40 6.54
CA THR A 29 10.71 -7.41 5.46
C THR A 29 11.96 -8.27 5.51
N LYS A 30 13.14 -7.66 5.70
CA LYS A 30 14.41 -8.38 5.82
C LYS A 30 14.34 -9.45 6.91
N ASN A 31 13.91 -9.09 8.10
CA ASN A 31 13.82 -10.01 9.24
C ASN A 31 12.88 -11.19 8.92
N LEU A 32 11.74 -10.93 8.30
CA LEU A 32 10.81 -12.01 7.93
C LEU A 32 11.38 -12.94 6.84
N VAL A 33 12.11 -12.41 5.88
CA VAL A 33 12.77 -13.19 4.82
C VAL A 33 13.88 -14.05 5.41
N ASP A 34 14.69 -13.50 6.31
CA ASP A 34 15.77 -14.25 6.99
C ASP A 34 15.19 -15.42 7.80
N ILE A 35 14.15 -15.17 8.60
CA ILE A 35 13.48 -16.21 9.38
C ILE A 35 12.80 -17.23 8.46
N ALA A 36 12.15 -16.80 7.39
CA ALA A 36 11.50 -17.69 6.42
C ALA A 36 12.53 -18.63 5.78
N THR A 37 13.72 -18.13 5.48
CA THR A 37 14.84 -18.90 4.94
C THR A 37 15.38 -19.89 5.98
N GLU A 38 15.67 -19.43 7.20
CA GLU A 38 16.17 -20.28 8.30
C GLU A 38 15.19 -21.40 8.66
N ARG A 39 13.90 -21.14 8.58
CA ARG A 39 12.81 -22.10 8.89
C ARG A 39 12.40 -22.96 7.71
N ASN A 40 13.04 -22.80 6.55
CA ASN A 40 12.70 -23.51 5.33
C ASN A 40 11.21 -23.42 4.98
N ILE A 41 10.64 -22.21 5.03
CA ILE A 41 9.26 -21.94 4.62
C ILE A 41 9.11 -22.30 3.15
N GLU A 42 8.02 -22.95 2.78
CA GLU A 42 7.82 -23.40 1.41
C GLU A 42 7.62 -22.22 0.45
N ARG A 43 6.75 -21.26 0.81
CA ARG A 43 6.41 -20.11 -0.03
C ARG A 43 6.36 -18.83 0.79
N PHE A 44 6.92 -17.77 0.24
CA PHE A 44 6.88 -16.42 0.80
C PHE A 44 6.39 -15.43 -0.24
N CYS A 45 5.24 -14.85 0.00
CA CYS A 45 4.65 -13.82 -0.85
C CYS A 45 4.86 -12.44 -0.25
N PHE A 46 5.49 -11.55 -1.00
CA PHE A 46 5.68 -10.15 -0.64
C PHE A 46 4.71 -9.27 -1.40
N VAL A 47 3.81 -8.61 -0.67
CA VAL A 47 2.89 -7.62 -1.24
C VAL A 47 3.65 -6.31 -1.47
N SER A 48 3.87 -5.99 -2.74
CA SER A 48 4.54 -4.77 -3.19
C SER A 48 3.54 -3.80 -3.85
N THR A 49 4.03 -2.85 -4.61
CA THR A 49 3.24 -1.76 -5.17
C THR A 49 3.74 -1.37 -6.56
N ASP A 50 2.87 -0.76 -7.37
CA ASP A 50 3.20 -0.07 -8.62
C ASP A 50 4.26 1.03 -8.41
N LYS A 51 4.29 1.65 -7.22
CA LYS A 51 5.22 2.73 -6.85
C LYS A 51 6.66 2.26 -6.61
N ALA A 52 6.89 0.95 -6.56
CA ALA A 52 8.23 0.34 -6.56
C ALA A 52 8.88 0.31 -7.95
N VAL A 53 8.10 0.61 -9.01
CA VAL A 53 8.59 0.76 -10.38
C VAL A 53 9.10 2.19 -10.57
N ASN A 54 10.41 2.37 -10.83
CA ASN A 54 11.04 3.69 -10.91
C ASN A 54 10.65 4.61 -9.73
N PRO A 55 10.97 4.21 -8.50
CA PRO A 55 10.43 4.85 -7.31
C PRO A 55 10.87 6.32 -7.20
N LYS A 56 9.90 7.20 -6.96
CA LYS A 56 10.10 8.64 -6.78
C LYS A 56 9.77 9.11 -5.37
N THR A 57 9.30 8.20 -4.52
CA THR A 57 8.87 8.47 -3.15
C THR A 57 9.59 7.56 -2.17
N ILE A 58 9.75 8.00 -0.94
CA ILE A 58 10.37 7.20 0.14
C ILE A 58 9.65 5.86 0.31
N MET A 59 8.32 5.88 0.29
CA MET A 59 7.51 4.65 0.35
C MET A 59 7.84 3.70 -0.81
N GLY A 60 7.87 4.20 -2.04
CA GLY A 60 8.24 3.40 -3.22
C GLY A 60 9.67 2.87 -3.14
N CYS A 61 10.63 3.70 -2.68
CA CYS A 61 12.03 3.32 -2.48
C CYS A 61 12.16 2.20 -1.44
N SER A 62 11.48 2.32 -0.29
CA SER A 62 11.54 1.33 0.78
C SER A 62 10.99 -0.03 0.33
N LYS A 63 9.88 -0.04 -0.42
CA LYS A 63 9.31 -1.26 -1.01
C LYS A 63 10.25 -1.86 -2.07
N ARG A 64 10.84 -1.02 -2.94
CA ARG A 64 11.81 -1.49 -3.95
C ARG A 64 13.06 -2.08 -3.32
N LEU A 65 13.58 -1.49 -2.24
CA LEU A 65 14.72 -2.02 -1.51
C LEU A 65 14.42 -3.40 -0.93
N ALA A 66 13.21 -3.59 -0.38
CA ALA A 66 12.76 -4.89 0.10
C ALA A 66 12.66 -5.95 -1.01
N GLU A 67 12.15 -5.58 -2.19
CA GLU A 67 12.14 -6.48 -3.37
C GLU A 67 13.55 -6.92 -3.76
N LEU A 68 14.50 -5.97 -3.83
CA LEU A 68 15.89 -6.25 -4.17
C LEU A 68 16.56 -7.16 -3.13
N TYR A 69 16.23 -6.99 -1.85
CA TYR A 69 16.72 -7.87 -0.80
C TYR A 69 16.23 -9.30 -0.98
N ILE A 70 14.93 -9.50 -1.22
CA ILE A 70 14.35 -10.83 -1.49
C ILE A 70 15.05 -11.50 -2.69
N GLN A 71 15.23 -10.76 -3.78
CA GLN A 71 15.93 -11.27 -4.96
C GLN A 71 17.39 -11.62 -4.68
N SER A 72 18.08 -10.79 -3.88
CA SER A 72 19.47 -11.06 -3.48
C SER A 72 19.61 -12.33 -2.64
N VAL A 73 18.72 -12.53 -1.66
CA VAL A 73 18.69 -13.75 -0.85
C VAL A 73 18.44 -14.99 -1.72
N TYR A 74 17.45 -14.92 -2.61
CA TYR A 74 17.16 -16.01 -3.54
C TYR A 74 18.37 -16.37 -4.41
N ASN A 75 19.04 -15.37 -5.00
CA ASN A 75 20.19 -15.59 -5.87
C ASN A 75 21.36 -16.23 -5.09
N ASP A 76 21.67 -15.70 -3.90
CA ASP A 76 22.75 -16.25 -3.05
C ASP A 76 22.51 -17.72 -2.67
N LEU A 77 21.29 -18.06 -2.26
CA LEU A 77 20.92 -19.43 -1.91
C LEU A 77 20.93 -20.36 -3.15
N SER A 78 20.43 -19.87 -4.28
CA SER A 78 20.41 -20.61 -5.54
C SER A 78 21.82 -20.90 -6.05
N GLU A 79 22.73 -19.94 -6.02
CA GLU A 79 24.15 -20.12 -6.39
C GLU A 79 24.85 -21.15 -5.48
N LYS A 80 24.54 -21.14 -4.20
CA LYS A 80 25.03 -22.10 -3.23
C LYS A 80 24.33 -23.45 -3.29
N LYS A 81 23.32 -23.63 -4.12
CA LYS A 81 22.47 -24.83 -4.23
C LYS A 81 21.84 -25.22 -2.88
N LEU A 82 21.49 -24.25 -2.06
CA LEU A 82 20.82 -24.44 -0.80
C LEU A 82 19.29 -24.43 -1.00
N THR A 83 18.57 -25.02 -0.03
CA THR A 83 17.11 -24.94 0.00
C THR A 83 16.70 -23.47 0.15
N CYS A 84 15.77 -23.04 -0.69
CA CYS A 84 15.28 -21.67 -0.72
C CYS A 84 13.75 -21.66 -0.76
N PRO A 85 13.09 -20.78 -0.01
CA PRO A 85 11.66 -20.52 -0.18
C PRO A 85 11.37 -20.12 -1.65
N LYS A 86 10.20 -20.50 -2.15
CA LYS A 86 9.69 -19.92 -3.40
C LYS A 86 9.16 -18.54 -3.08
N PHE A 87 9.81 -17.52 -3.62
CA PHE A 87 9.42 -16.15 -3.43
C PHE A 87 8.49 -15.66 -4.53
N SER A 88 7.40 -15.00 -4.16
CA SER A 88 6.57 -14.23 -5.08
C SER A 88 6.51 -12.77 -4.61
N ILE A 89 6.80 -11.86 -5.51
CA ILE A 89 6.69 -10.42 -5.29
C ILE A 89 5.52 -9.95 -6.13
N VAL A 90 4.47 -9.38 -5.51
CA VAL A 90 3.25 -9.02 -6.22
C VAL A 90 3.07 -7.51 -6.19
N ARG A 91 3.08 -6.88 -7.36
CA ARG A 91 2.91 -5.44 -7.56
C ARG A 91 1.51 -5.14 -8.07
N PHE A 92 0.83 -4.22 -7.41
CA PHE A 92 -0.44 -3.65 -7.86
C PHE A 92 -0.61 -2.22 -7.35
N GLY A 93 -1.58 -1.51 -7.90
CA GLY A 93 -1.87 -0.13 -7.55
C GLY A 93 -2.77 0.00 -6.33
N ASN A 94 -3.79 0.86 -6.41
CA ASN A 94 -4.66 1.13 -5.27
C ASN A 94 -5.75 0.06 -5.14
N VAL A 95 -6.13 -0.21 -3.88
CA VAL A 95 -7.25 -1.10 -3.57
C VAL A 95 -8.39 -0.26 -3.01
N PHE A 96 -9.62 -0.49 -3.51
CA PHE A 96 -10.82 0.19 -3.05
C PHE A 96 -11.03 -0.02 -1.54
N ASN A 97 -11.46 1.04 -0.86
CA ASN A 97 -11.78 1.02 0.58
C ASN A 97 -10.64 0.58 1.51
N SER A 98 -9.38 0.62 1.05
CA SER A 98 -8.26 0.40 1.96
C SER A 98 -8.16 1.54 2.97
N SER A 99 -7.77 1.25 4.23
CA SER A 99 -7.64 2.23 5.31
C SER A 99 -6.80 3.44 4.88
N GLY A 100 -7.25 4.66 5.20
CA GLY A 100 -6.60 5.91 4.81
C GLY A 100 -6.50 6.14 3.29
N SER A 101 -7.35 5.51 2.48
CA SER A 101 -7.41 5.75 1.04
C SER A 101 -8.34 6.91 0.69
N VAL A 102 -8.27 7.33 -0.58
CA VAL A 102 -9.03 8.48 -1.09
C VAL A 102 -10.55 8.32 -0.98
N ILE A 103 -11.09 7.10 -1.02
CA ILE A 103 -12.54 6.87 -0.96
C ILE A 103 -13.12 7.15 0.43
N PRO A 104 -12.60 6.59 1.53
CA PRO A 104 -13.00 6.99 2.88
C PRO A 104 -12.90 8.50 3.11
N LEU A 105 -11.81 9.13 2.65
CA LEU A 105 -11.63 10.58 2.76
C LEU A 105 -12.75 11.34 2.04
N PHE A 106 -13.03 11.00 0.78
CA PHE A 106 -14.09 11.66 0.02
C PHE A 106 -15.46 11.45 0.65
N ASN A 107 -15.76 10.24 1.13
CA ASN A 107 -17.01 9.97 1.83
C ASN A 107 -17.15 10.82 3.09
N GLN A 108 -16.08 10.98 3.87
CA GLN A 108 -16.06 11.85 5.04
C GLN A 108 -16.28 13.33 4.65
N GLN A 109 -15.57 13.83 3.64
CA GLN A 109 -15.75 15.21 3.15
C GLN A 109 -17.18 15.45 2.64
N ILE A 110 -17.76 14.50 1.90
CA ILE A 110 -19.15 14.56 1.42
C ILE A 110 -20.13 14.61 2.61
N SER A 111 -19.94 13.76 3.62
CA SER A 111 -20.81 13.72 4.79
C SER A 111 -20.77 15.00 5.63
N MET A 112 -19.65 15.76 5.55
CA MET A 112 -19.49 17.07 6.20
C MET A 112 -20.05 18.24 5.37
N GLY A 113 -20.60 18.00 4.17
CA GLY A 113 -21.09 19.04 3.26
C GLY A 113 -20.01 19.60 2.32
N GLY A 114 -18.86 18.93 2.20
CA GLY A 114 -17.75 19.34 1.32
C GLY A 114 -16.84 20.43 1.90
N PRO A 115 -15.94 20.98 1.10
CA PRO A 115 -15.65 20.58 -0.27
C PRO A 115 -14.89 19.24 -0.35
N VAL A 116 -15.03 18.51 -1.48
CA VAL A 116 -14.16 17.38 -1.80
C VAL A 116 -12.86 17.92 -2.39
N THR A 117 -11.71 17.52 -1.84
CA THR A 117 -10.40 18.04 -2.25
C THR A 117 -9.66 17.05 -3.15
N VAL A 118 -9.19 17.52 -4.31
CA VAL A 118 -8.43 16.75 -5.29
C VAL A 118 -7.13 17.50 -5.62
N THR A 119 -5.99 16.80 -5.67
CA THR A 119 -4.68 17.44 -5.90
C THR A 119 -4.48 17.93 -7.33
N SER A 120 -5.07 17.28 -8.31
CA SER A 120 -5.00 17.69 -9.73
C SER A 120 -6.13 17.06 -10.53
N LYS A 121 -6.57 17.74 -11.59
CA LYS A 121 -7.60 17.25 -12.53
C LYS A 121 -7.13 16.04 -13.34
N ASP A 122 -5.83 15.90 -13.53
CA ASP A 122 -5.23 14.93 -14.44
C ASP A 122 -4.67 13.69 -13.72
N VAL A 123 -4.78 13.64 -12.38
CA VAL A 123 -4.31 12.48 -11.61
C VAL A 123 -5.19 11.27 -11.87
N GLU A 124 -4.56 10.23 -12.38
CA GLU A 124 -5.17 8.92 -12.61
C GLU A 124 -4.55 7.86 -11.69
N ARG A 125 -5.34 6.88 -11.29
CA ARG A 125 -4.90 5.74 -10.49
C ARG A 125 -5.59 4.47 -10.96
N TYR A 126 -4.86 3.37 -10.87
CA TYR A 126 -5.43 2.04 -11.02
C TYR A 126 -6.08 1.61 -9.70
N PHE A 127 -7.23 0.98 -9.81
CA PHE A 127 -7.97 0.46 -8.66
C PHE A 127 -8.42 -0.98 -8.91
N MET A 128 -8.40 -1.79 -7.85
CA MET A 128 -9.03 -3.11 -7.82
C MET A 128 -9.75 -3.32 -6.49
N SER A 129 -10.63 -4.30 -6.44
CA SER A 129 -11.28 -4.69 -5.19
C SER A 129 -10.33 -5.49 -4.29
N ILE A 130 -10.60 -5.51 -2.97
CA ILE A 130 -9.84 -6.34 -2.01
C ILE A 130 -9.91 -7.81 -2.42
N THR A 131 -11.11 -8.30 -2.75
CA THR A 131 -11.33 -9.71 -3.15
C THR A 131 -10.53 -10.08 -4.38
N GLU A 132 -10.50 -9.21 -5.38
CA GLU A 132 -9.71 -9.41 -6.60
C GLU A 132 -8.21 -9.44 -6.30
N ALA A 133 -7.72 -8.46 -5.53
CA ALA A 133 -6.32 -8.41 -5.10
C ALA A 133 -5.90 -9.69 -4.37
N VAL A 134 -6.70 -10.14 -3.39
CA VAL A 134 -6.42 -11.36 -2.62
C VAL A 134 -6.38 -12.60 -3.53
N ASN A 135 -7.37 -12.76 -4.41
CA ASN A 135 -7.39 -13.90 -5.33
C ASN A 135 -6.15 -13.93 -6.25
N LEU A 136 -5.76 -12.79 -6.79
CA LEU A 136 -4.58 -12.69 -7.65
C LEU A 136 -3.26 -12.91 -6.87
N ILE A 137 -3.17 -12.44 -5.62
CA ILE A 137 -2.02 -12.72 -4.73
C ILE A 137 -1.90 -14.23 -4.49
N LEU A 138 -3.00 -14.92 -4.15
CA LEU A 138 -2.99 -16.36 -3.93
C LEU A 138 -2.56 -17.13 -5.20
N GLN A 139 -3.10 -16.76 -6.36
CA GLN A 139 -2.73 -17.35 -7.64
C GLN A 139 -1.26 -17.10 -7.99
N SER A 140 -0.77 -15.88 -7.84
CA SER A 140 0.62 -15.52 -8.08
C SER A 140 1.59 -16.30 -7.18
N THR A 141 1.20 -16.51 -5.91
CA THR A 141 1.98 -17.28 -4.95
C THR A 141 2.09 -18.74 -5.38
N GLU A 142 1.00 -19.33 -5.90
CA GLU A 142 1.00 -20.71 -6.34
C GLU A 142 1.78 -20.90 -7.66
N LEU A 143 1.72 -19.92 -8.55
CA LEU A 143 2.42 -19.95 -9.84
C LEU A 143 3.94 -19.75 -9.72
N SER A 144 4.42 -19.11 -8.66
CA SER A 144 5.85 -18.86 -8.46
C SER A 144 6.58 -20.16 -8.13
N ASN A 145 7.61 -20.48 -8.88
CA ASN A 145 8.50 -21.62 -8.64
C ASN A 145 9.93 -21.19 -8.27
N ASP A 146 10.22 -19.91 -8.30
CA ASP A 146 11.52 -19.28 -8.08
C ASP A 146 11.37 -17.98 -7.26
N CYS A 147 11.92 -16.86 -7.75
CA CYS A 147 11.72 -15.53 -7.22
C CYS A 147 11.14 -14.62 -8.31
N SER A 148 9.84 -14.76 -8.53
CA SER A 148 9.14 -14.06 -9.61
C SER A 148 8.50 -12.77 -9.12
N ILE A 149 8.53 -11.73 -9.98
CA ILE A 149 7.76 -10.49 -9.80
C ILE A 149 6.52 -10.56 -10.68
N PHE A 150 5.36 -10.54 -10.06
CA PHE A 150 4.06 -10.48 -10.72
C PHE A 150 3.55 -9.04 -10.71
N VAL A 151 3.08 -8.57 -11.85
CA VAL A 151 2.36 -7.30 -11.97
C VAL A 151 0.91 -7.64 -12.28
N LEU A 152 0.01 -7.24 -11.38
CA LEU A 152 -1.40 -7.55 -11.55
C LEU A 152 -2.02 -6.62 -12.61
N ASP A 153 -2.83 -7.20 -13.49
CA ASP A 153 -3.62 -6.42 -14.44
C ASP A 153 -4.76 -5.72 -13.69
N MET A 154 -4.76 -4.42 -13.72
CA MET A 154 -5.74 -3.57 -13.02
C MET A 154 -6.71 -2.89 -13.98
N GLY A 155 -6.72 -3.28 -15.25
CA GLY A 155 -7.56 -2.68 -16.29
C GLY A 155 -7.17 -1.24 -16.60
N SER A 156 -8.16 -0.36 -16.75
CA SER A 156 -7.94 1.04 -17.08
C SER A 156 -7.82 1.94 -15.86
N PRO A 157 -6.96 2.96 -15.89
CA PRO A 157 -6.83 3.91 -14.79
C PRO A 157 -8.10 4.79 -14.69
N ILE A 158 -8.41 5.25 -13.49
CA ILE A 158 -9.55 6.12 -13.19
C ILE A 158 -9.02 7.49 -12.76
N LYS A 159 -9.56 8.56 -13.34
CA LYS A 159 -9.30 9.93 -12.88
C LYS A 159 -9.88 10.13 -11.49
N ILE A 160 -9.07 10.66 -10.58
CA ILE A 160 -9.50 10.88 -9.18
C ILE A 160 -10.66 11.86 -9.10
N ILE A 161 -10.69 12.86 -9.98
CA ILE A 161 -11.82 13.80 -10.04
C ILE A 161 -13.12 13.12 -10.47
N ASP A 162 -13.07 12.16 -11.38
CA ASP A 162 -14.27 11.41 -11.81
C ASP A 162 -14.74 10.44 -10.72
N LEU A 163 -13.80 9.90 -9.94
CA LEU A 163 -14.12 9.12 -8.74
C LEU A 163 -14.88 10.00 -7.73
N ALA A 164 -14.39 11.22 -7.44
CA ALA A 164 -15.06 12.17 -6.57
C ALA A 164 -16.50 12.46 -7.04
N ARG A 165 -16.69 12.77 -8.32
CA ARG A 165 -18.01 12.98 -8.92
C ARG A 165 -18.95 11.80 -8.76
N ARG A 166 -18.44 10.57 -8.97
CA ARG A 166 -19.22 9.34 -8.78
C ARG A 166 -19.67 9.17 -7.34
N LEU A 167 -18.78 9.42 -6.37
CA LEU A 167 -19.11 9.30 -4.94
C LEU A 167 -20.15 10.35 -4.50
N ILE A 168 -20.05 11.59 -4.96
CA ILE A 168 -21.06 12.64 -4.73
C ILE A 168 -22.43 12.16 -5.22
N ARG A 169 -22.51 11.66 -6.47
CA ARG A 169 -23.78 11.15 -7.03
C ARG A 169 -24.31 9.93 -6.27
N LEU A 170 -23.44 9.00 -5.87
CA LEU A 170 -23.83 7.82 -5.10
C LEU A 170 -24.37 8.19 -3.71
N SER A 171 -23.95 9.34 -3.17
CA SER A 171 -24.49 9.88 -1.91
C SER A 171 -25.82 10.61 -2.08
N GLY A 172 -26.39 10.62 -3.30
CA GLY A 172 -27.64 11.31 -3.60
C GLY A 172 -27.50 12.83 -3.74
N LEU A 173 -26.26 13.33 -3.84
CA LEU A 173 -25.94 14.76 -3.92
C LEU A 173 -25.46 15.14 -5.32
N SER A 174 -25.45 16.45 -5.61
CA SER A 174 -25.02 17.04 -6.87
C SER A 174 -23.72 17.83 -6.73
N GLU A 175 -22.88 17.81 -7.79
CA GLU A 175 -21.68 18.63 -7.87
C GLU A 175 -22.07 20.11 -8.01
N LYS A 176 -21.49 20.95 -7.15
CA LYS A 176 -21.59 22.42 -7.27
C LYS A 176 -20.46 22.89 -8.18
N ASN A 177 -20.83 23.51 -9.30
CA ASN A 177 -19.90 24.06 -10.28
C ASN A 177 -20.56 25.21 -11.08
N ASN A 178 -19.88 25.74 -12.08
CA ASN A 178 -20.39 26.87 -12.88
C ASN A 178 -21.69 26.52 -13.67
N GLU A 179 -21.89 25.25 -14.03
CA GLU A 179 -23.09 24.75 -14.74
C GLU A 179 -24.22 24.44 -13.75
N ASN A 180 -23.89 24.15 -12.49
CA ASN A 180 -24.84 23.89 -11.39
C ASN A 180 -24.43 24.66 -10.12
N PRO A 181 -24.69 25.98 -10.06
CA PRO A 181 -24.31 26.82 -8.92
C PRO A 181 -25.03 26.46 -7.61
N GLU A 182 -26.21 25.86 -7.70
CA GLU A 182 -27.03 25.40 -6.56
C GLU A 182 -26.71 23.96 -6.15
N GLY A 183 -25.67 23.36 -6.71
CA GLY A 183 -25.22 22.02 -6.33
C GLY A 183 -24.79 21.94 -4.87
N ASP A 184 -24.79 20.72 -4.33
CA ASP A 184 -24.57 20.47 -2.91
C ASP A 184 -23.09 20.49 -2.52
N ILE A 185 -22.22 19.89 -3.34
CA ILE A 185 -20.82 19.61 -3.00
C ILE A 185 -19.87 20.20 -4.03
N GLU A 186 -19.00 21.09 -3.62
CA GLU A 186 -17.92 21.65 -4.44
C GLU A 186 -16.73 20.68 -4.50
N ILE A 187 -16.10 20.53 -5.69
CA ILE A 187 -14.79 19.87 -5.83
C ILE A 187 -13.72 20.95 -5.94
N LYS A 188 -12.78 20.98 -4.98
CA LYS A 188 -11.64 21.91 -4.97
C LYS A 188 -10.37 21.24 -5.41
N ILE A 189 -9.64 21.89 -6.33
CA ILE A 189 -8.27 21.49 -6.66
C ILE A 189 -7.33 22.16 -5.66
N THR A 190 -6.47 21.38 -5.01
CA THR A 190 -5.51 21.87 -4.01
C THR A 190 -4.10 21.48 -4.47
N ASP A 191 -3.22 22.46 -4.59
CA ASP A 191 -1.83 22.23 -5.02
C ASP A 191 -0.95 21.62 -3.91
N SER A 192 -1.48 21.48 -2.68
CA SER A 192 -0.75 20.91 -1.55
C SER A 192 -1.18 19.48 -1.26
N ILE A 193 -0.21 18.61 -1.18
CA ILE A 193 -0.35 17.21 -0.73
C ILE A 193 -0.88 17.16 0.72
N ASP A 194 -0.62 18.22 1.51
CA ASP A 194 -0.86 18.28 2.95
C ASP A 194 -2.33 18.22 3.36
N HIS A 195 -3.26 18.56 2.46
CA HIS A 195 -4.70 18.60 2.78
C HIS A 195 -5.49 17.38 2.29
N CYS A 196 -4.90 16.52 1.47
CA CYS A 196 -5.59 15.34 0.94
C CYS A 196 -5.52 14.10 1.84
N PHE A 197 -4.68 14.11 2.88
CA PHE A 197 -4.39 12.92 3.67
C PHE A 197 -4.34 13.15 5.20
N LEU A 198 -4.62 14.34 5.65
CA LEU A 198 -4.65 14.66 7.08
C LEU A 198 -6.09 14.59 7.57
N TYR A 199 -6.30 13.71 8.44
CA TYR A 199 -7.33 13.49 9.46
C TYR A 199 -8.00 12.13 9.32
N ASP A 200 -7.23 11.10 9.64
CA ASP A 200 -7.76 10.01 10.43
C ASP A 200 -7.36 10.32 11.87
N ASN A 201 -8.28 10.83 12.68
CA ASN A 201 -8.06 11.03 14.12
C ASN A 201 -7.83 9.70 14.85
N ASP A 202 -8.09 8.58 14.18
CA ASP A 202 -7.89 7.21 14.63
C ASP A 202 -6.82 6.47 13.79
N GLY A 203 -6.01 7.21 13.01
CA GLY A 203 -4.85 6.65 12.29
C GLY A 203 -3.93 5.90 13.24
N PRO A 204 -3.17 4.90 12.77
CA PRO A 204 -2.30 4.14 13.62
C PRO A 204 -1.41 5.11 14.40
N LYS A 205 -1.63 5.21 15.70
CA LYS A 205 -0.77 5.99 16.59
C LYS A 205 0.61 5.39 16.38
N ILE A 206 1.56 6.21 15.90
CA ILE A 206 2.97 5.84 15.94
C ILE A 206 3.28 5.70 17.42
N VAL A 207 3.21 4.48 17.91
CA VAL A 207 3.75 4.15 19.22
C VAL A 207 5.25 4.36 19.04
N SER A 208 5.82 5.33 19.73
CA SER A 208 7.25 5.61 19.66
C SER A 208 7.99 4.32 19.94
N THR A 209 8.53 3.73 18.91
CA THR A 209 9.37 2.57 19.02
C THR A 209 10.70 3.07 19.52
N SER A 210 11.10 2.64 20.72
CA SER A 210 12.50 2.67 21.12
C SER A 210 13.33 2.04 20.01
N PRO A 211 14.56 2.52 19.73
CA PRO A 211 15.38 1.93 18.68
C PRO A 211 15.47 0.42 18.90
N TRP A 212 15.15 -0.33 17.88
CA TRP A 212 15.09 -1.79 17.91
C TRP A 212 16.47 -2.35 18.20
N THR A 213 16.69 -2.80 19.42
CA THR A 213 17.92 -3.47 19.84
C THR A 213 17.74 -4.97 19.67
N GLY A 214 17.70 -5.48 18.50
CA GLY A 214 17.88 -6.88 18.05
C GLY A 214 17.39 -8.08 18.89
N ASN A 215 16.79 -7.87 20.07
CA ASN A 215 16.47 -8.90 21.05
C ASN A 215 14.98 -9.02 21.40
N HIS A 216 14.08 -8.50 20.59
CA HIS A 216 12.65 -8.69 20.83
C HIS A 216 12.16 -9.98 20.16
N GLU A 217 11.48 -10.82 20.95
CA GLU A 217 10.89 -12.06 20.47
C GLU A 217 9.88 -11.83 19.35
N VAL A 218 9.93 -12.68 18.34
CA VAL A 218 9.11 -12.63 17.11
C VAL A 218 7.58 -12.70 17.38
N SER A 219 7.17 -13.09 18.60
CA SER A 219 5.78 -13.20 19.01
C SER A 219 5.00 -11.87 19.03
N ALA A 220 5.67 -10.76 19.32
CA ALA A 220 5.01 -9.44 19.33
C ALA A 220 4.73 -8.90 17.92
N ALA A 221 5.54 -9.26 16.94
CA ALA A 221 5.37 -8.82 15.56
C ALA A 221 4.22 -9.53 14.84
N THR A 222 3.84 -10.73 15.25
CA THR A 222 2.77 -11.51 14.62
C THR A 222 1.36 -11.02 14.99
N GLU A 223 1.16 -10.41 16.14
CA GLU A 223 -0.15 -9.87 16.54
C GLU A 223 -0.49 -8.56 15.83
N GLU A 224 0.49 -7.73 15.49
CA GLU A 224 0.26 -6.48 14.74
C GLU A 224 0.04 -6.72 13.24
N PHE A 225 0.53 -7.82 12.67
CA PHE A 225 0.41 -8.12 11.23
C PHE A 225 -0.98 -8.65 10.83
N SER A 226 -1.80 -9.10 11.76
CA SER A 226 -3.15 -9.63 11.49
C SER A 226 -4.20 -8.54 11.24
N VAL A 227 -3.92 -7.28 11.56
CA VAL A 227 -4.89 -6.17 11.58
C VAL A 227 -4.96 -5.39 10.26
N VAL A 228 -4.07 -5.65 9.29
CA VAL A 228 -3.98 -4.84 8.05
C VAL A 228 -4.89 -5.37 6.92
N LEU A 229 -5.65 -6.44 7.15
CA LEU A 229 -6.55 -7.02 6.15
C LEU A 229 -8.04 -6.82 6.45
N ASP A 230 -8.39 -6.12 7.53
CA ASP A 230 -9.77 -5.71 7.83
C ASP A 230 -10.11 -4.31 7.30
#